data_627fe406cde4ba8697d39bab96ff1596
#
_entry.id   627fe406cde4ba8697d39bab96ff1596
#
_cell.length_a   1.000
_cell.length_b   1.000
_cell.length_c   1.000
_cell.angle_alpha   90.00
_cell.angle_beta   90.00
_cell.angle_gamma   90.00
#
_symmetry.space_group_name_H-M   'P 1'
#
loop_
_entity.id
_entity.type
_entity.pdbx_description
1 polymer ?
#
loop_
_entity_poly.entity_id
_entity_poly.type
_entity_poly.pdbx_seq_one_letter_code
_entity_poly.pdbx_strand_id
1 'polypeptide(L)'
;NDEPGNLGYDEDEEASDLPKLIANKNIENTPHAYEMIVGDQAIESFIKKITAKKEICIDTETTGIDANNVQLVGLSFSNTTHTGYYLPVANDGDGPDGAKHILEKLKPLFEDETITWIGQNLKYDFLVLKWYGIILKGKTFDTMLAHYVIEPEGRRSMDILSEQFLGYAPVSIENLIGKKG
;
A
#
# COMPACT_ATOMS: atom_id res chain seq x y z
N ASN A 1 12.03 -11.12 35.10
CA ASN A 1 11.67 -11.90 33.90
C ASN A 1 10.28 -11.45 33.46
N ASP A 2 10.20 -10.27 32.85
CA ASP A 2 8.98 -9.77 32.25
C ASP A 2 9.14 -9.92 30.75
N GLU A 3 8.43 -10.90 30.18
CA GLU A 3 8.26 -11.01 28.74
C GLU A 3 7.37 -9.87 28.26
N PRO A 4 7.70 -9.18 27.13
CA PRO A 4 6.82 -8.17 26.57
C PRO A 4 5.57 -8.87 26.01
N GLY A 5 4.41 -8.48 26.56
CA GLY A 5 3.11 -9.01 26.17
C GLY A 5 2.88 -8.88 24.67
N ASN A 6 2.63 -10.01 24.06
CA ASN A 6 2.10 -10.14 22.71
C ASN A 6 0.73 -9.46 22.66
N LEU A 7 0.64 -8.29 22.04
CA LEU A 7 -0.62 -7.70 21.62
C LEU A 7 -1.11 -8.47 20.39
N GLY A 8 -1.51 -9.72 20.63
CA GLY A 8 -2.29 -10.46 19.66
C GLY A 8 -3.60 -9.72 19.45
N TYR A 9 -3.82 -9.26 18.26
CA TYR A 9 -5.16 -8.91 17.82
C TYR A 9 -5.90 -10.24 17.65
N ASP A 10 -6.71 -10.58 18.65
CA ASP A 10 -7.64 -11.69 18.55
C ASP A 10 -8.62 -11.38 17.40
N GLU A 11 -8.51 -12.15 16.34
CA GLU A 11 -9.39 -12.08 15.16
C GLU A 11 -10.74 -12.79 15.41
N ASP A 12 -11.17 -12.96 16.64
CA ASP A 12 -12.37 -13.73 16.96
C ASP A 12 -13.55 -12.83 17.38
N GLU A 13 -14.54 -12.84 16.47
CA GLU A 13 -15.98 -12.79 16.71
C GLU A 13 -16.59 -11.58 17.45
N GLU A 14 -16.95 -10.53 16.68
CA GLU A 14 -18.34 -10.04 16.75
C GLU A 14 -18.77 -9.66 15.33
N ALA A 15 -19.52 -10.54 14.69
CA ALA A 15 -20.16 -10.28 13.42
C ALA A 15 -21.19 -9.17 13.59
N SER A 16 -20.92 -7.99 13.05
CA SER A 16 -21.93 -6.97 12.89
C SER A 16 -23.06 -7.53 12.01
N ASP A 17 -24.32 -7.30 12.40
CA ASP A 17 -25.54 -7.69 11.68
C ASP A 17 -25.74 -6.92 10.35
N LEU A 18 -24.68 -6.33 9.79
CA LEU A 18 -24.74 -5.70 8.49
C LEU A 18 -24.80 -6.79 7.41
N PRO A 19 -25.72 -6.68 6.43
CA PRO A 19 -25.79 -7.64 5.35
C PRO A 19 -24.42 -7.68 4.64
N LYS A 20 -23.76 -8.85 4.68
CA LYS A 20 -22.53 -9.07 3.90
C LYS A 20 -22.90 -8.87 2.44
N LEU A 21 -22.42 -7.76 1.85
CA LEU A 21 -22.45 -7.62 0.40
C LEU A 21 -21.61 -8.77 -0.16
N ILE A 22 -22.25 -9.63 -0.95
CA ILE A 22 -21.53 -10.68 -1.65
C ILE A 22 -20.71 -9.96 -2.71
N ALA A 23 -19.38 -9.92 -2.53
CA ALA A 23 -18.49 -9.39 -3.53
C ALA A 23 -18.61 -10.22 -4.81
N ASN A 24 -19.05 -9.60 -5.89
CA ASN A 24 -19.20 -10.23 -7.20
C ASN A 24 -18.13 -9.83 -8.21
N LYS A 25 -17.22 -8.95 -7.80
CA LYS A 25 -16.04 -8.50 -8.58
C LYS A 25 -14.77 -9.09 -7.97
N ASN A 26 -13.83 -9.43 -8.81
CA ASN A 26 -12.49 -9.90 -8.44
C ASN A 26 -11.49 -9.61 -9.56
N ILE A 27 -10.24 -10.04 -9.40
CA ILE A 27 -9.17 -9.83 -10.39
C ILE A 27 -9.49 -10.46 -11.76
N GLU A 28 -10.26 -11.56 -11.81
CA GLU A 28 -10.54 -12.28 -13.04
C GLU A 28 -11.63 -11.60 -13.88
N ASN A 29 -12.61 -10.97 -13.24
CA ASN A 29 -13.78 -10.39 -13.90
C ASN A 29 -13.82 -8.86 -13.91
N THR A 30 -12.82 -8.20 -13.36
CA THR A 30 -12.71 -6.73 -13.36
C THR A 30 -11.62 -6.30 -14.34
N PRO A 31 -11.95 -5.51 -15.38
CA PRO A 31 -10.94 -4.98 -16.29
C PRO A 31 -9.90 -4.15 -15.52
N HIS A 32 -8.63 -4.42 -15.77
CA HIS A 32 -7.52 -3.73 -15.12
C HIS A 32 -6.31 -3.62 -16.06
N ALA A 33 -5.42 -2.66 -15.75
CA ALA A 33 -4.14 -2.48 -16.43
C ALA A 33 -3.04 -2.27 -15.38
N TYR A 34 -2.23 -3.30 -15.19
CA TYR A 34 -1.10 -3.28 -14.28
C TYR A 34 0.21 -3.29 -15.04
N GLU A 35 1.15 -2.46 -14.60
CA GLU A 35 2.44 -2.25 -15.25
C GLU A 35 3.57 -2.36 -14.22
N MET A 36 4.56 -3.22 -14.52
CA MET A 36 5.80 -3.28 -13.73
C MET A 36 6.80 -2.30 -14.32
N ILE A 37 7.33 -1.42 -13.48
CA ILE A 37 8.26 -0.36 -13.88
C ILE A 37 9.68 -0.79 -13.51
N VAL A 38 10.50 -1.10 -14.50
CA VAL A 38 11.87 -1.57 -14.31
C VAL A 38 12.84 -0.79 -15.20
N GLY A 39 13.90 -0.28 -14.59
CA GLY A 39 14.96 0.47 -15.27
C GLY A 39 14.69 1.97 -15.36
N ASP A 40 15.77 2.72 -15.50
CA ASP A 40 15.80 4.17 -15.36
C ASP A 40 14.86 4.89 -16.30
N GLN A 41 14.85 4.51 -17.57
CA GLN A 41 14.00 5.15 -18.57
C GLN A 41 12.50 4.90 -18.31
N ALA A 42 12.17 3.70 -17.82
CA ALA A 42 10.79 3.38 -17.43
C ALA A 42 10.36 4.21 -16.22
N ILE A 43 11.24 4.38 -15.22
CA ILE A 43 10.98 5.22 -14.02
C ILE A 43 10.72 6.67 -14.43
N GLU A 44 11.53 7.24 -15.32
CA GLU A 44 11.33 8.62 -15.81
C GLU A 44 9.99 8.78 -16.55
N SER A 45 9.64 7.81 -17.38
CA SER A 45 8.36 7.79 -18.09
C SER A 45 7.19 7.66 -17.13
N PHE A 46 7.32 6.78 -16.13
CA PHE A 46 6.35 6.58 -15.06
C PHE A 46 6.13 7.87 -14.26
N ILE A 47 7.19 8.56 -13.83
CA ILE A 47 7.05 9.82 -13.07
C ILE A 47 6.22 10.83 -13.86
N LYS A 48 6.47 11.01 -15.14
CA LYS A 48 5.68 11.91 -16.01
C LYS A 48 4.21 11.47 -16.09
N LYS A 49 3.96 10.17 -16.19
CA LYS A 49 2.62 9.58 -16.30
C LYS A 49 1.84 9.73 -15.00
N ILE A 50 2.45 9.40 -13.86
CA ILE A 50 1.77 9.40 -12.57
C ILE A 50 1.47 10.83 -12.08
N THR A 51 2.34 11.79 -12.35
CA THR A 51 2.18 13.20 -11.96
C THR A 51 1.20 13.98 -12.83
N ALA A 52 0.69 13.39 -13.91
CA ALA A 52 -0.37 14.00 -14.71
C ALA A 52 -1.65 14.25 -13.91
N LYS A 53 -1.85 13.51 -12.83
CA LYS A 53 -2.87 13.76 -11.80
C LYS A 53 -2.19 14.08 -10.49
N LYS A 54 -2.87 14.89 -9.66
CA LYS A 54 -2.33 15.33 -8.37
C LYS A 54 -2.82 14.50 -7.19
N GLU A 55 -3.67 13.52 -7.45
CA GLU A 55 -4.10 12.51 -6.48
C GLU A 55 -3.45 11.19 -6.84
N ILE A 56 -2.60 10.68 -5.96
CA ILE A 56 -1.80 9.47 -6.18
C ILE A 56 -1.97 8.54 -4.99
N CYS A 57 -2.44 7.33 -5.25
CA CYS A 57 -2.42 6.25 -4.28
C CYS A 57 -1.00 5.68 -4.20
N ILE A 58 -0.55 5.38 -2.99
CA ILE A 58 0.74 4.74 -2.70
C ILE A 58 0.55 3.64 -1.66
N ASP A 59 1.33 2.58 -1.80
CA ASP A 59 1.49 1.52 -0.82
C ASP A 59 2.91 0.97 -0.89
N THR A 60 3.47 0.54 0.25
CA THR A 60 4.82 -0.02 0.34
C THR A 60 4.79 -1.52 0.59
N GLU A 61 5.55 -2.27 -0.22
CA GLU A 61 5.78 -3.69 0.01
C GLU A 61 7.06 -3.88 0.81
N THR A 62 6.98 -4.65 1.89
CA THR A 62 8.07 -4.79 2.87
C THR A 62 8.28 -6.24 3.29
N THR A 63 9.43 -6.52 3.91
CA THR A 63 9.77 -7.86 4.41
C THR A 63 9.04 -8.26 5.69
N GLY A 64 8.22 -7.39 6.28
CA GLY A 64 7.51 -7.65 7.54
C GLY A 64 6.54 -6.55 7.90
N ILE A 65 6.00 -6.59 9.12
CA ILE A 65 4.95 -5.68 9.59
C ILE A 65 5.43 -4.59 10.55
N ASP A 66 6.64 -4.70 11.10
CA ASP A 66 7.23 -3.68 11.97
C ASP A 66 8.00 -2.66 11.13
N ALA A 67 7.39 -1.49 10.88
CA ALA A 67 7.98 -0.42 10.08
C ALA A 67 9.37 0.04 10.54
N ASN A 68 9.78 -0.27 11.77
CA ASN A 68 11.11 0.07 12.30
C ASN A 68 12.17 -1.01 12.01
N ASN A 69 11.75 -2.19 11.55
CA ASN A 69 12.65 -3.35 11.37
C ASN A 69 12.32 -4.13 10.08
N VAL A 70 12.01 -3.43 9.01
CA VAL A 70 11.73 -4.03 7.70
C VAL A 70 12.61 -3.45 6.61
N GLN A 71 12.73 -4.19 5.51
CA GLN A 71 13.31 -3.69 4.27
C GLN A 71 12.19 -3.41 3.27
N LEU A 72 12.33 -2.32 2.52
CA LEU A 72 11.45 -2.00 1.42
C LEU A 72 11.74 -2.93 0.24
N VAL A 73 10.72 -3.60 -0.26
CA VAL A 73 10.80 -4.55 -1.39
C VAL A 73 10.27 -3.91 -2.67
N GLY A 74 9.22 -3.12 -2.56
CA GLY A 74 8.58 -2.49 -3.71
C GLY A 74 7.68 -1.34 -3.32
N LEU A 75 7.22 -0.63 -4.34
CA LEU A 75 6.28 0.47 -4.23
C LEU A 75 5.16 0.26 -5.23
N SER A 76 3.94 0.37 -4.76
CA SER A 76 2.74 0.34 -5.60
C SER A 76 2.15 1.73 -5.73
N PHE A 77 1.71 2.09 -6.94
CA PHE A 77 1.09 3.39 -7.22
C PHE A 77 -0.15 3.24 -8.09
N SER A 78 -1.09 4.16 -7.92
CA SER A 78 -2.21 4.35 -8.83
C SER A 78 -2.66 5.81 -8.83
N ASN A 79 -3.10 6.31 -9.97
CA ASN A 79 -3.74 7.63 -10.10
C ASN A 79 -5.04 7.57 -10.92
N THR A 80 -5.48 6.37 -11.25
CA THR A 80 -6.70 6.14 -12.04
C THR A 80 -7.28 4.78 -11.67
N THR A 81 -8.58 4.71 -11.49
CA THR A 81 -9.30 3.47 -11.22
C THR A 81 -8.92 2.37 -12.21
N HIS A 82 -8.76 1.16 -11.73
CA HIS A 82 -8.36 -0.04 -12.50
C HIS A 82 -6.96 0.03 -13.13
N THR A 83 -6.12 0.97 -12.74
CA THR A 83 -4.71 0.99 -13.12
C THR A 83 -3.82 0.81 -11.89
N GLY A 84 -2.66 0.20 -12.09
CA GLY A 84 -1.67 0.04 -11.02
C GLY A 84 -0.26 -0.03 -11.61
N TYR A 85 0.69 0.51 -10.87
CA TYR A 85 2.10 0.51 -11.23
C TYR A 85 2.88 -0.08 -10.07
N TYR A 86 3.73 -1.04 -10.34
CA TYR A 86 4.60 -1.63 -9.34
C TYR A 86 6.06 -1.37 -9.68
N LEU A 87 6.80 -0.82 -8.73
CA LEU A 87 8.25 -0.61 -8.83
C LEU A 87 8.95 -1.54 -7.84
N PRO A 88 9.60 -2.61 -8.29
CA PRO A 88 10.49 -3.37 -7.42
C PRO A 88 11.69 -2.51 -7.06
N VAL A 89 12.00 -2.36 -5.77
CA VAL A 89 13.11 -1.53 -5.28
C VAL A 89 14.23 -2.35 -4.66
N ALA A 90 13.97 -3.62 -4.34
CA ALA A 90 14.99 -4.56 -3.92
C ALA A 90 15.26 -5.54 -5.05
N ASN A 91 16.51 -5.60 -5.50
CA ASN A 91 16.98 -6.75 -6.28
C ASN A 91 17.62 -7.75 -5.31
N ASP A 92 17.39 -9.03 -5.53
CA ASP A 92 18.04 -10.11 -4.77
C ASP A 92 19.56 -9.93 -4.85
N GLY A 93 20.17 -9.47 -3.74
CA GLY A 93 21.61 -9.26 -3.64
C GLY A 93 22.08 -7.82 -3.43
N ASP A 94 21.26 -6.80 -3.75
CA ASP A 94 21.70 -5.40 -3.64
C ASP A 94 21.45 -4.81 -2.23
N GLY A 95 20.72 -5.51 -1.36
CA GLY A 95 20.43 -5.05 0.00
C GLY A 95 19.79 -3.65 0.04
N PRO A 96 20.05 -2.86 1.10
CA PRO A 96 19.49 -1.52 1.24
C PRO A 96 19.95 -0.51 0.15
N ASP A 97 21.07 -0.75 -0.49
CA ASP A 97 21.63 0.16 -1.50
C ASP A 97 20.88 0.10 -2.84
N GLY A 98 20.30 -1.05 -3.20
CA GLY A 98 19.47 -1.18 -4.40
C GLY A 98 18.20 -0.33 -4.34
N ALA A 99 17.54 -0.31 -3.19
CA ALA A 99 16.38 0.56 -2.97
C ALA A 99 16.73 2.04 -3.07
N LYS A 100 17.90 2.44 -2.58
CA LYS A 100 18.34 3.84 -2.51
C LYS A 100 18.39 4.49 -3.88
N HIS A 101 18.97 3.82 -4.90
CA HIS A 101 19.07 4.38 -6.25
C HIS A 101 17.69 4.71 -6.85
N ILE A 102 16.72 3.81 -6.70
CA ILE A 102 15.36 4.01 -7.20
C ILE A 102 14.66 5.13 -6.44
N LEU A 103 14.80 5.14 -5.11
CA LEU A 103 14.19 6.16 -4.26
C LEU A 103 14.76 7.56 -4.51
N GLU A 104 16.05 7.69 -4.81
CA GLU A 104 16.65 8.97 -5.20
C GLU A 104 16.02 9.52 -6.49
N LYS A 105 15.71 8.65 -7.46
CA LYS A 105 14.99 9.05 -8.68
C LYS A 105 13.55 9.47 -8.43
N LEU A 106 12.87 8.81 -7.48
CA LEU A 106 11.50 9.13 -7.09
C LEU A 106 11.41 10.31 -6.12
N LYS A 107 12.53 10.75 -5.53
CA LYS A 107 12.52 11.81 -4.53
C LYS A 107 11.82 13.10 -4.99
N PRO A 108 12.01 13.61 -6.22
CA PRO A 108 11.28 14.78 -6.69
C PRO A 108 9.75 14.58 -6.71
N LEU A 109 9.29 13.35 -6.99
CA LEU A 109 7.86 12.99 -6.91
C LEU A 109 7.37 13.04 -5.46
N PHE A 110 8.12 12.47 -4.53
CA PHE A 110 7.74 12.42 -3.11
C PHE A 110 7.75 13.81 -2.45
N GLU A 111 8.61 14.71 -2.93
CA GLU A 111 8.75 16.06 -2.39
C GLU A 111 7.85 17.10 -3.09
N ASP A 112 7.03 16.71 -4.07
CA ASP A 112 6.08 17.62 -4.74
C ASP A 112 4.89 17.93 -3.79
N GLU A 113 4.88 19.15 -3.24
CA GLU A 113 3.87 19.63 -2.30
C GLU A 113 2.47 19.78 -2.94
N THR A 114 2.37 19.70 -4.26
CA THR A 114 1.09 19.79 -4.98
C THR A 114 0.34 18.47 -5.06
N ILE A 115 0.98 17.35 -4.65
CA ILE A 115 0.39 16.03 -4.67
C ILE A 115 -0.46 15.81 -3.39
N THR A 116 -1.56 15.10 -3.58
CA THR A 116 -2.33 14.49 -2.50
C THR A 116 -2.06 12.99 -2.49
N TRP A 117 -1.40 12.52 -1.46
CA TRP A 117 -1.12 11.09 -1.25
C TRP A 117 -2.31 10.40 -0.61
N ILE A 118 -2.75 9.31 -1.21
CA ILE A 118 -3.85 8.48 -0.74
C ILE A 118 -3.30 7.10 -0.39
N GLY A 119 -3.75 6.51 0.71
CA GLY A 119 -3.36 5.14 1.08
C GLY A 119 -4.12 4.63 2.28
N GLN A 120 -3.87 3.37 2.60
CA GLN A 120 -4.48 2.67 3.73
C GLN A 120 -3.43 2.52 4.84
N ASN A 121 -3.62 3.18 5.99
CA ASN A 121 -2.62 3.22 7.08
C ASN A 121 -1.29 3.88 6.67
N LEU A 122 -1.36 5.00 5.98
CA LEU A 122 -0.20 5.76 5.45
C LEU A 122 0.91 6.03 6.49
N LYS A 123 0.58 5.99 7.77
CA LYS A 123 1.59 6.14 8.83
C LYS A 123 2.67 5.07 8.73
N TYR A 124 2.32 3.84 8.36
CA TYR A 124 3.27 2.76 8.14
C TYR A 124 4.21 3.10 6.98
N ASP A 125 3.67 3.47 5.83
CA ASP A 125 4.44 3.81 4.63
C ASP A 125 5.37 5.00 4.87
N PHE A 126 4.91 6.02 5.58
CA PHE A 126 5.73 7.16 5.96
C PHE A 126 6.92 6.77 6.84
N LEU A 127 6.72 5.85 7.79
CA LEU A 127 7.80 5.37 8.65
C LEU A 127 8.81 4.56 7.84
N VAL A 128 8.35 3.65 6.98
CA VAL A 128 9.23 2.85 6.11
C VAL A 128 10.06 3.77 5.21
N LEU A 129 9.43 4.69 4.48
CA LEU A 129 10.11 5.61 3.58
C LEU A 129 11.09 6.54 4.31
N LYS A 130 10.76 6.95 5.53
CA LYS A 130 11.62 7.81 6.35
C LYS A 130 12.97 7.16 6.68
N TRP A 131 13.04 5.84 6.86
CA TRP A 131 14.30 5.12 7.05
C TRP A 131 15.23 5.20 5.84
N TYR A 132 14.67 5.42 4.65
CA TYR A 132 15.40 5.65 3.41
C TYR A 132 15.64 7.14 3.12
N GLY A 133 15.36 8.04 4.07
CA GLY A 133 15.55 9.48 3.92
C GLY A 133 14.49 10.16 3.02
N ILE A 134 13.38 9.48 2.75
CA ILE A 134 12.27 10.01 1.94
C ILE A 134 11.21 10.58 2.86
N ILE A 135 10.73 11.78 2.51
CA ILE A 135 9.62 12.45 3.17
C ILE A 135 8.57 12.75 2.13
N LEU A 136 7.39 12.15 2.29
CA LEU A 136 6.23 12.49 1.46
C LEU A 136 5.75 13.89 1.83
N LYS A 137 5.82 14.80 0.90
CA LYS A 137 5.28 16.16 1.03
C LYS A 137 3.90 16.26 0.39
N GLY A 138 3.22 17.36 0.65
CA GLY A 138 1.88 17.62 0.17
C GLY A 138 0.79 17.16 1.13
N LYS A 139 -0.42 17.00 0.61
CA LYS A 139 -1.58 16.57 1.41
C LYS A 139 -1.63 15.05 1.51
N THR A 140 -2.29 14.55 2.55
CA THR A 140 -2.49 13.12 2.77
C THR A 140 -3.95 12.81 3.04
N PHE A 141 -4.41 11.69 2.50
CA PHE A 141 -5.73 11.12 2.79
C PHE A 141 -5.57 9.64 3.12
N ASP A 142 -5.72 9.31 4.39
CA ASP A 142 -5.63 7.94 4.89
C ASP A 142 -7.04 7.33 4.93
N THR A 143 -7.27 6.29 4.14
CA THR A 143 -8.58 5.64 4.01
C THR A 143 -8.97 4.89 5.28
N MET A 144 -8.00 4.34 6.03
CA MET A 144 -8.27 3.70 7.31
C MET A 144 -8.72 4.69 8.36
N LEU A 145 -8.06 5.85 8.46
CA LEU A 145 -8.45 6.91 9.39
C LEU A 145 -9.79 7.54 8.99
N ALA A 146 -10.03 7.74 7.69
CA ALA A 146 -11.31 8.24 7.20
C ALA A 146 -12.46 7.31 7.60
N HIS A 147 -12.30 6.01 7.40
CA HIS A 147 -13.29 5.02 7.82
C HIS A 147 -13.48 5.01 9.35
N TYR A 148 -12.39 5.12 10.11
CA TYR A 148 -12.48 5.18 11.59
C TYR A 148 -13.33 6.36 12.08
N VAL A 149 -13.23 7.51 11.42
CA VAL A 149 -14.05 8.70 11.80
C VAL A 149 -15.52 8.48 11.48
N ILE A 150 -15.84 7.73 10.41
CA ILE A 150 -17.22 7.47 9.98
C ILE A 150 -17.84 6.35 10.83
N GLU A 151 -17.10 5.26 11.04
CA GLU A 151 -17.56 4.05 11.72
C GLU A 151 -16.47 3.52 12.68
N PRO A 152 -16.39 4.09 13.91
CA PRO A 152 -15.33 3.76 14.87
C PRO A 152 -15.25 2.29 15.26
N GLU A 153 -16.40 1.63 15.35
CA GLU A 153 -16.51 0.20 15.74
C GLU A 153 -16.36 -0.74 14.55
N GLY A 154 -16.30 -0.21 13.31
CA GLY A 154 -16.23 -1.00 12.08
C GLY A 154 -14.86 -1.66 11.88
N ARG A 155 -14.86 -2.82 11.23
CA ARG A 155 -13.63 -3.48 10.75
C ARG A 155 -13.01 -2.67 9.62
N ARG A 156 -11.67 -2.54 9.62
CA ARG A 156 -10.93 -1.59 8.76
C ARG A 156 -9.87 -2.23 7.87
N SER A 157 -9.83 -3.57 7.78
CA SER A 157 -8.91 -4.19 6.83
C SER A 157 -9.29 -3.82 5.40
N MET A 158 -8.31 -3.71 4.52
CA MET A 158 -8.52 -3.35 3.11
C MET A 158 -9.46 -4.33 2.42
N ASP A 159 -9.35 -5.62 2.73
CA ASP A 159 -10.21 -6.66 2.16
C ASP A 159 -11.68 -6.43 2.49
N ILE A 160 -11.97 -6.19 3.79
CA ILE A 160 -13.34 -5.93 4.24
C ILE A 160 -13.90 -4.66 3.61
N LEU A 161 -13.12 -3.57 3.60
CA LEU A 161 -13.56 -2.31 3.01
C LEU A 161 -13.76 -2.44 1.49
N SER A 162 -12.92 -3.18 0.81
CA SER A 162 -13.05 -3.46 -0.62
C SER A 162 -14.31 -4.25 -0.93
N GLU A 163 -14.59 -5.31 -0.18
CA GLU A 163 -15.82 -6.08 -0.33
C GLU A 163 -17.07 -5.24 -0.01
N GLN A 164 -17.04 -4.51 1.10
CA GLN A 164 -18.18 -3.76 1.59
C GLN A 164 -18.54 -2.56 0.72
N PHE A 165 -17.55 -1.77 0.28
CA PHE A 165 -17.79 -0.52 -0.44
C PHE A 165 -17.67 -0.64 -1.96
N LEU A 166 -16.88 -1.60 -2.46
CA LEU A 166 -16.63 -1.77 -3.88
C LEU A 166 -17.28 -3.03 -4.47
N GLY A 167 -17.74 -3.96 -3.61
CA GLY A 167 -18.21 -5.29 -4.03
C GLY A 167 -17.09 -6.10 -4.69
N TYR A 168 -15.84 -5.84 -4.31
CA TYR A 168 -14.64 -6.43 -4.89
C TYR A 168 -13.92 -7.30 -3.87
N ALA A 169 -13.75 -8.59 -4.17
CA ALA A 169 -12.95 -9.53 -3.38
C ALA A 169 -11.49 -9.46 -3.84
N PRO A 170 -10.57 -8.93 -3.03
CA PRO A 170 -9.14 -8.92 -3.34
C PRO A 170 -8.55 -10.33 -3.38
N VAL A 171 -7.41 -10.49 -4.03
CA VAL A 171 -6.61 -11.72 -3.92
C VAL A 171 -6.05 -11.79 -2.50
N SER A 172 -6.36 -12.85 -1.77
CA SER A 172 -5.87 -12.99 -0.40
C SER A 172 -4.35 -13.17 -0.38
N ILE A 173 -3.69 -12.64 0.65
CA ILE A 173 -2.24 -12.79 0.82
C ILE A 173 -1.83 -14.27 0.91
N GLU A 174 -2.66 -15.13 1.49
CA GLU A 174 -2.41 -16.57 1.55
C GLU A 174 -2.36 -17.24 0.17
N ASN A 175 -3.14 -16.74 -0.79
CA ASN A 175 -3.10 -17.23 -2.16
C ASN A 175 -1.84 -16.80 -2.91
N LEU A 176 -1.19 -15.72 -2.49
CA LEU A 176 0.02 -15.19 -3.11
C LEU A 176 1.30 -15.81 -2.54
N ILE A 177 1.37 -15.96 -1.22
CA ILE A 177 2.61 -16.40 -0.53
C ILE A 177 2.48 -17.77 0.16
N GLY A 178 1.31 -18.40 0.09
CA GLY A 178 1.00 -19.64 0.79
C GLY A 178 0.62 -19.42 2.26
N LYS A 179 0.11 -20.49 2.90
CA LYS A 179 -0.21 -20.44 4.32
C LYS A 179 1.06 -20.32 5.14
N LYS A 180 1.05 -19.47 6.15
CA LYS A 180 2.10 -19.45 7.18
C LYS A 180 2.12 -20.83 7.83
N GLY A 181 3.27 -21.52 7.73
CA GLY A 181 3.54 -22.77 8.42
C GLY A 181 3.80 -22.56 9.90
#